data_e066d79f3107300f3e7d6db7a36015eb
#
_entry.id   e066d79f3107300f3e7d6db7a36015eb
#
_cell.length_a   1.000
_cell.length_b   1.000
_cell.length_c   1.000
_cell.angle_alpha   90.00
_cell.angle_beta   90.00
_cell.angle_gamma   90.00
#
_symmetry.space_group_name_H-M   'P 1'
#
loop_
_entity.id
_entity.type
_entity.pdbx_description
1 polymer ?
#
loop_
_entity_poly.entity_id
_entity_poly.type
_entity_poly.pdbx_seq_one_letter_code
_entity_poly.pdbx_strand_id
1 'polypeptide(L)'
;LASLRWPGRPDMPDGNLAWTYMLNTPTGDFALFVGQFGTNGGTFPFEVWVNGADQPRGLGAVAKTLSMDMRANDRGWLKLKLDTLARTVGEKSFEMPFPPHGEKKLMPGAVSAFAQVVRYRCEQLGAFEDTQEASPVLDTLFSLEEPKTGTDGTLSWTVDIYNPATGEDFVLGLKEIT
;
A
#
# COMPACT_ATOMS: atom_id res chain seq x y z
N LEU A 1 -10.69 -16.38 5.27
CA LEU A 1 -9.50 -16.33 4.43
C LEU A 1 -9.84 -15.57 3.17
N ALA A 2 -9.15 -14.43 2.94
CA ALA A 2 -9.29 -13.70 1.69
C ALA A 2 -8.87 -14.61 0.53
N SER A 3 -9.76 -14.82 -0.42
CA SER A 3 -9.44 -15.59 -1.62
C SER A 3 -8.74 -14.68 -2.63
N LEU A 4 -7.75 -15.20 -3.31
CA LEU A 4 -7.12 -14.49 -4.41
C LEU A 4 -7.97 -14.63 -5.68
N ARG A 5 -8.30 -13.51 -6.30
CA ARG A 5 -8.92 -13.48 -7.63
C ARG A 5 -7.94 -14.04 -8.67
N TRP A 6 -6.67 -13.66 -8.51
CA TRP A 6 -5.56 -14.18 -9.31
C TRP A 6 -4.43 -14.60 -8.37
N PRO A 7 -4.07 -15.89 -8.31
CA PRO A 7 -3.00 -16.37 -7.42
C PRO A 7 -1.61 -15.83 -7.81
N GLY A 8 -1.45 -15.45 -9.07
CA GLY A 8 -0.25 -14.83 -9.60
C GLY A 8 -0.59 -13.67 -10.53
N ARG A 9 0.42 -13.10 -11.16
CA ARG A 9 0.21 -12.13 -12.24
C ARG A 9 -0.50 -12.83 -13.40
N PRO A 10 -1.63 -12.27 -13.91
CA PRO A 10 -2.28 -12.81 -15.10
C PRO A 10 -1.32 -12.85 -16.29
N ASP A 11 -1.41 -13.89 -17.09
CA ASP A 11 -0.66 -13.97 -18.36
C ASP A 11 -1.34 -13.06 -19.39
N MET A 12 -0.58 -12.10 -19.88
CA MET A 12 -1.03 -11.09 -20.84
C MET A 12 0.03 -10.90 -21.92
N PRO A 13 0.10 -11.81 -22.90
CA PRO A 13 1.15 -11.78 -23.94
C PRO A 13 1.12 -10.51 -24.78
N ASP A 14 -0.06 -9.89 -24.94
CA ASP A 14 -0.23 -8.62 -25.67
C ASP A 14 0.04 -7.38 -24.77
N GLY A 15 0.47 -7.61 -23.53
CA GLY A 15 0.69 -6.55 -22.55
C GLY A 15 -0.59 -6.11 -21.85
N ASN A 16 -0.45 -5.10 -20.99
CA ASN A 16 -1.55 -4.48 -20.27
C ASN A 16 -1.38 -2.97 -20.20
N LEU A 17 -2.46 -2.27 -20.01
CA LEU A 17 -2.41 -0.84 -19.75
C LEU A 17 -1.88 -0.57 -18.35
N ALA A 18 -1.04 0.45 -18.22
CA ALA A 18 -0.57 0.96 -16.95
C ALA A 18 -0.57 2.48 -16.96
N TRP A 19 -0.95 3.08 -15.83
CA TRP A 19 -0.83 4.51 -15.64
C TRP A 19 0.45 4.83 -14.91
N THR A 20 1.20 5.77 -15.47
CA THR A 20 2.49 6.22 -14.94
C THR A 20 2.33 7.57 -14.26
N TYR A 21 2.83 7.67 -13.04
CA TYR A 21 2.89 8.92 -12.28
C TYR A 21 4.33 9.19 -11.88
N MET A 22 4.77 10.44 -11.99
CA MET A 22 6.04 10.87 -11.44
C MET A 22 5.84 11.37 -10.02
N LEU A 23 6.59 10.82 -9.08
CA LEU A 23 6.63 11.30 -7.71
C LEU A 23 7.89 12.15 -7.53
N ASN A 24 7.66 13.42 -7.19
CA ASN A 24 8.74 14.39 -6.97
C ASN A 24 8.99 14.50 -5.47
N THR A 25 10.11 13.97 -5.01
CA THR A 25 10.47 13.96 -3.58
C THR A 25 11.74 14.76 -3.33
N PRO A 26 12.00 15.19 -2.08
CA PRO A 26 13.22 15.93 -1.75
C PRO A 26 14.52 15.16 -1.99
N THR A 27 14.45 13.84 -2.06
CA THR A 27 15.61 12.95 -2.30
C THR A 27 15.77 12.53 -3.74
N GLY A 28 14.86 12.95 -4.61
CA GLY A 28 14.86 12.64 -6.04
C GLY A 28 13.50 12.18 -6.55
N ASP A 29 13.42 11.98 -7.84
CA ASP A 29 12.20 11.64 -8.53
C ASP A 29 12.20 10.16 -8.94
N PHE A 30 11.04 9.53 -8.86
CA PHE A 30 10.86 8.17 -9.35
C PHE A 30 9.48 7.98 -9.96
N ALA A 31 9.36 7.00 -10.84
CA ALA A 31 8.10 6.66 -11.50
C ALA A 31 7.32 5.62 -10.69
N LEU A 32 6.02 5.82 -10.60
CA LEU A 32 5.02 4.89 -10.07
C LEU A 32 4.14 4.40 -11.21
N PHE A 33 3.93 3.10 -11.30
CA PHE A 33 3.09 2.47 -12.30
C PHE A 33 1.97 1.70 -11.65
N VAL A 34 0.74 1.93 -12.09
CA VAL A 34 -0.43 1.13 -11.69
C VAL A 34 -0.96 0.41 -12.90
N GLY A 35 -0.76 -0.89 -12.94
CA GLY A 35 -1.25 -1.77 -14.00
C GLY A 35 -2.72 -2.11 -13.81
N GLN A 36 -3.46 -2.13 -14.90
CA GLN A 36 -4.89 -2.44 -14.91
C GLN A 36 -5.20 -3.59 -15.86
N PHE A 37 -6.20 -4.36 -15.49
CA PHE A 37 -6.71 -5.48 -16.26
C PHE A 37 -8.20 -5.30 -16.52
N GLY A 38 -8.59 -5.38 -17.78
CA GLY A 38 -9.98 -5.28 -18.21
C GLY A 38 -10.62 -6.64 -18.39
N THR A 39 -11.83 -6.81 -17.88
CA THR A 39 -12.70 -7.97 -18.12
C THR A 39 -14.09 -7.48 -18.51
N ASN A 40 -14.99 -8.38 -18.86
CA ASN A 40 -16.41 -8.04 -19.13
C ASN A 40 -17.10 -7.43 -17.88
N GLY A 41 -16.53 -7.62 -16.70
CA GLY A 41 -17.05 -7.04 -15.44
C GLY A 41 -16.41 -5.70 -15.04
N GLY A 42 -15.60 -5.08 -15.91
CA GLY A 42 -14.95 -3.81 -15.65
C GLY A 42 -13.42 -3.86 -15.68
N THR A 43 -12.82 -2.76 -15.31
CA THR A 43 -11.36 -2.60 -15.26
C THR A 43 -10.90 -2.59 -13.80
N PHE A 44 -9.85 -3.35 -13.49
CA PHE A 44 -9.36 -3.54 -12.14
C PHE A 44 -7.87 -3.23 -12.03
N PRO A 45 -7.39 -2.60 -10.94
CA PRO A 45 -5.98 -2.56 -10.63
C PRO A 45 -5.52 -3.96 -10.21
N PHE A 46 -4.36 -4.40 -10.67
CA PHE A 46 -3.84 -5.73 -10.32
C PHE A 46 -2.37 -5.75 -9.98
N GLU A 47 -1.64 -4.71 -10.31
CA GLU A 47 -0.23 -4.57 -9.98
C GLU A 47 0.16 -3.10 -9.80
N VAL A 48 1.17 -2.89 -8.98
CA VAL A 48 1.85 -1.61 -8.81
C VAL A 48 3.34 -1.86 -8.69
N TRP A 49 4.15 -1.00 -9.31
CA TRP A 49 5.61 -1.01 -9.14
C TRP A 49 6.18 0.40 -9.22
N VAL A 50 7.39 0.52 -8.78
CA VAL A 50 8.16 1.76 -8.82
C VAL A 50 9.47 1.54 -9.56
N ASN A 51 9.95 2.56 -10.24
CA ASN A 51 11.21 2.54 -10.96
C ASN A 51 11.89 3.92 -10.88
N GLY A 52 13.19 3.90 -10.66
CA GLY A 52 14.02 5.08 -10.57
C GLY A 52 15.17 4.86 -9.58
N ALA A 53 16.31 5.51 -9.84
CA ALA A 53 17.47 5.40 -8.96
C ALA A 53 17.22 5.98 -7.56
N ASP A 54 16.34 6.98 -7.50
CA ASP A 54 16.06 7.77 -6.30
C ASP A 54 14.84 7.26 -5.52
N GLN A 55 14.30 6.10 -5.89
CA GLN A 55 13.19 5.51 -5.13
C GLN A 55 13.61 5.18 -3.70
N PRO A 56 12.74 5.43 -2.70
CA PRO A 56 13.03 5.07 -1.31
C PRO A 56 13.34 3.58 -1.16
N ARG A 57 14.35 3.28 -0.34
CA ARG A 57 14.72 1.89 -0.03
C ARG A 57 13.53 1.14 0.57
N GLY A 58 13.27 -0.06 0.08
CA GLY A 58 12.16 -0.89 0.54
C GLY A 58 10.79 -0.59 -0.11
N LEU A 59 10.63 0.52 -0.82
CA LEU A 59 9.35 0.86 -1.45
C LEU A 59 8.94 -0.18 -2.50
N GLY A 60 9.90 -0.79 -3.20
CA GLY A 60 9.65 -1.87 -4.14
C GLY A 60 9.03 -3.12 -3.48
N ALA A 61 9.42 -3.43 -2.24
CA ALA A 61 8.80 -4.52 -1.47
C ALA A 61 7.36 -4.17 -1.07
N VAL A 62 7.09 -2.93 -0.66
CA VAL A 62 5.73 -2.44 -0.39
C VAL A 62 4.87 -2.57 -1.64
N ALA A 63 5.38 -2.15 -2.80
CA ALA A 63 4.67 -2.26 -4.09
C ALA A 63 4.34 -3.72 -4.45
N LYS A 64 5.26 -4.67 -4.21
CA LYS A 64 5.03 -6.10 -4.47
C LYS A 64 3.91 -6.67 -3.59
N THR A 65 3.92 -6.39 -2.29
CA THR A 65 2.87 -6.86 -1.39
C THR A 65 1.53 -6.22 -1.71
N LEU A 66 1.52 -4.93 -2.04
CA LEU A 66 0.32 -4.22 -2.45
C LEU A 66 -0.27 -4.77 -3.76
N SER A 67 0.57 -5.23 -4.70
CA SER A 67 0.12 -5.94 -5.90
C SER A 67 -0.61 -7.25 -5.56
N MET A 68 -0.16 -7.96 -4.53
CA MET A 68 -0.88 -9.15 -4.02
C MET A 68 -2.25 -8.77 -3.44
N ASP A 69 -2.32 -7.69 -2.68
CA ASP A 69 -3.58 -7.19 -2.14
C ASP A 69 -4.57 -6.78 -3.24
N MET A 70 -4.07 -6.18 -4.33
CA MET A 70 -4.87 -5.84 -5.51
C MET A 70 -5.48 -7.08 -6.19
N ARG A 71 -4.84 -8.24 -6.10
CA ARG A 71 -5.32 -9.51 -6.64
C ARG A 71 -6.26 -10.26 -5.71
N ALA A 72 -6.37 -9.82 -4.45
CA ALA A 72 -7.36 -10.35 -3.53
C ALA A 72 -8.78 -9.89 -3.88
N ASN A 73 -9.76 -10.69 -3.50
CA ASN A 73 -11.17 -10.33 -3.69
C ASN A 73 -11.66 -9.31 -2.66
N ASP A 74 -10.90 -9.07 -1.61
CA ASP A 74 -11.25 -8.14 -0.53
C ASP A 74 -10.79 -6.70 -0.87
N ARG A 75 -11.71 -5.91 -1.40
CA ARG A 75 -11.47 -4.51 -1.73
C ARG A 75 -11.40 -3.60 -0.51
N GLY A 76 -12.12 -3.95 0.53
CA GLY A 76 -12.06 -3.26 1.82
C GLY A 76 -10.68 -3.37 2.45
N TRP A 77 -10.06 -4.54 2.37
CA TRP A 77 -8.69 -4.75 2.81
C TRP A 77 -7.69 -3.87 2.05
N LEU A 78 -7.79 -3.83 0.72
CA LEU A 78 -6.94 -2.98 -0.11
C LEU A 78 -7.08 -1.49 0.27
N LYS A 79 -8.32 -1.03 0.45
CA LYS A 79 -8.61 0.35 0.86
C LYS A 79 -7.99 0.67 2.22
N LEU A 80 -8.22 -0.18 3.21
CA LEU A 80 -7.66 -0.02 4.56
C LEU A 80 -6.14 0.06 4.52
N LYS A 81 -5.50 -0.81 3.75
CA LYS A 81 -4.05 -0.84 3.63
C LYS A 81 -3.49 0.43 2.99
N LEU A 82 -4.13 0.91 1.94
CA LEU A 82 -3.75 2.18 1.31
C LEU A 82 -3.99 3.38 2.23
N ASP A 83 -5.10 3.41 2.96
CA ASP A 83 -5.38 4.45 3.95
C ASP A 83 -4.35 4.45 5.10
N THR A 84 -3.91 3.28 5.52
CA THR A 84 -2.87 3.11 6.54
C THR A 84 -1.52 3.62 6.05
N LEU A 85 -1.10 3.21 4.85
CA LEU A 85 0.15 3.66 4.24
C LEU A 85 0.14 5.17 3.98
N ALA A 86 -1.01 5.74 3.59
CA ALA A 86 -1.17 7.18 3.35
C ALA A 86 -0.93 8.04 4.59
N ARG A 87 -1.07 7.49 5.79
CA ARG A 87 -0.80 8.16 7.06
C ARG A 87 0.63 7.97 7.56
N THR A 88 1.44 7.19 6.88
CA THR A 88 2.82 6.93 7.29
C THR A 88 3.64 8.21 7.21
N VAL A 89 4.22 8.60 8.31
CA VAL A 89 5.10 9.76 8.42
C VAL A 89 6.50 9.34 7.99
N GLY A 90 7.11 10.12 7.10
CA GLY A 90 8.50 9.94 6.71
C GLY A 90 9.44 10.87 7.47
N GLU A 91 10.73 10.85 7.11
CA GLU A 91 11.74 11.71 7.73
C GLU A 91 11.47 13.20 7.47
N LYS A 92 10.88 13.51 6.32
CA LYS A 92 10.61 14.88 5.89
C LYS A 92 9.32 14.95 5.09
N SER A 93 8.46 15.90 5.48
CA SER A 93 7.29 16.27 4.67
C SER A 93 7.70 17.16 3.50
N PHE A 94 6.96 17.10 2.42
CA PHE A 94 7.21 17.87 1.21
C PHE A 94 5.93 18.11 0.42
N GLU A 95 5.94 19.10 -0.46
CA GLU A 95 4.86 19.35 -1.40
C GLU A 95 5.20 18.75 -2.76
N MET A 96 4.20 18.14 -3.40
CA MET A 96 4.33 17.66 -4.79
C MET A 96 3.04 17.90 -5.56
N PRO A 97 3.13 17.99 -6.91
CA PRO A 97 1.93 18.00 -7.74
C PRO A 97 1.12 16.71 -7.54
N PHE A 98 -0.18 16.84 -7.34
CA PHE A 98 -1.08 15.70 -7.15
C PHE A 98 -2.08 15.57 -8.31
N PRO A 99 -2.37 14.35 -8.80
CA PRO A 99 -3.32 14.16 -9.87
C PRO A 99 -4.75 14.59 -9.43
N PRO A 100 -5.66 14.96 -10.39
CA PRO A 100 -5.41 15.00 -11.84
C PRO A 100 -4.78 16.30 -12.35
N HIS A 101 -4.92 17.42 -11.62
CA HIS A 101 -4.61 18.76 -12.13
C HIS A 101 -3.23 19.27 -11.74
N GLY A 102 -2.48 18.52 -10.95
CA GLY A 102 -1.15 18.92 -10.51
C GLY A 102 -1.15 19.99 -9.41
N GLU A 103 -2.25 20.16 -8.70
CA GLU A 103 -2.28 21.03 -7.53
C GLU A 103 -1.30 20.51 -6.46
N LYS A 104 -0.56 21.43 -5.87
CA LYS A 104 0.42 21.07 -4.83
C LYS A 104 -0.27 20.54 -3.59
N LYS A 105 0.15 19.38 -3.14
CA LYS A 105 -0.34 18.73 -1.94
C LYS A 105 0.81 18.40 -1.00
N LEU A 106 0.63 18.69 0.29
CA LEU A 106 1.59 18.33 1.32
C LEU A 106 1.53 16.83 1.59
N MET A 107 2.68 16.18 1.50
CA MET A 107 2.88 14.76 1.76
C MET A 107 3.67 14.57 3.06
N PRO A 108 3.20 13.70 3.98
CA PRO A 108 3.93 13.40 5.22
C PRO A 108 5.26 12.66 4.99
N GLY A 109 5.42 12.06 3.83
CA GLY A 109 6.61 11.30 3.44
C GLY A 109 6.43 10.60 2.09
N ALA A 110 7.49 9.99 1.58
CA ALA A 110 7.48 9.35 0.26
C ALA A 110 6.55 8.12 0.18
N VAL A 111 6.48 7.31 1.24
CA VAL A 111 5.55 6.16 1.33
C VAL A 111 4.10 6.64 1.31
N SER A 112 3.79 7.70 2.05
CA SER A 112 2.46 8.32 2.02
C SER A 112 2.10 8.85 0.63
N ALA A 113 3.03 9.55 -0.03
CA ALA A 113 2.83 10.05 -1.39
C ALA A 113 2.53 8.92 -2.37
N PHE A 114 3.33 7.86 -2.33
CA PHE A 114 3.10 6.63 -3.10
C PHE A 114 1.70 6.06 -2.87
N ALA A 115 1.33 5.85 -1.60
CA ALA A 115 0.03 5.27 -1.25
C ALA A 115 -1.16 6.14 -1.68
N GLN A 116 -1.05 7.46 -1.53
CA GLN A 116 -2.10 8.39 -1.93
C GLN A 116 -2.32 8.40 -3.44
N VAL A 117 -1.25 8.34 -4.24
CA VAL A 117 -1.38 8.28 -5.71
C VAL A 117 -1.95 6.92 -6.17
N VAL A 118 -1.51 5.81 -5.57
CA VAL A 118 -2.09 4.49 -5.85
C VAL A 118 -3.57 4.46 -5.48
N ARG A 119 -3.93 4.97 -4.31
CA ARG A 119 -5.32 5.07 -3.85
C ARG A 119 -6.18 5.89 -4.83
N TYR A 120 -5.67 7.04 -5.26
CA TYR A 120 -6.34 7.85 -6.27
C TYR A 120 -6.63 7.05 -7.53
N ARG A 121 -5.64 6.32 -8.07
CA ARG A 121 -5.85 5.52 -9.28
C ARG A 121 -6.84 4.38 -9.06
N CYS A 122 -6.80 3.70 -7.93
CA CYS A 122 -7.78 2.67 -7.57
C CYS A 122 -9.21 3.23 -7.52
N GLU A 123 -9.39 4.43 -6.97
CA GLU A 123 -10.69 5.12 -6.98
C GLU A 123 -11.17 5.43 -8.39
N GLN A 124 -10.29 5.92 -9.26
CA GLN A 124 -10.63 6.18 -10.67
C GLN A 124 -11.06 4.91 -11.43
N LEU A 125 -10.56 3.76 -11.01
CA LEU A 125 -10.93 2.45 -11.57
C LEU A 125 -12.18 1.85 -10.91
N GLY A 126 -12.81 2.54 -9.94
CA GLY A 126 -13.98 2.05 -9.23
C GLY A 126 -13.67 0.88 -8.28
N ALA A 127 -12.41 0.72 -7.87
CA ALA A 127 -11.98 -0.43 -7.05
C ALA A 127 -12.65 -0.49 -5.67
N PHE A 128 -13.21 0.63 -5.17
CA PHE A 128 -13.78 0.74 -3.83
C PHE A 128 -15.30 0.97 -3.82
N GLU A 129 -15.96 0.92 -4.97
CA GLU A 129 -17.40 1.20 -5.07
C GLU A 129 -18.25 0.19 -4.28
N ASP A 130 -17.82 -1.06 -4.23
CA ASP A 130 -18.51 -2.15 -3.53
C ASP A 130 -18.07 -2.36 -2.07
N THR A 131 -17.30 -1.43 -1.50
CA THR A 131 -16.76 -1.58 -0.13
C THR A 131 -17.73 -1.14 0.97
N GLN A 132 -19.01 -0.92 0.67
CA GLN A 132 -20.02 -0.54 1.67
C GLN A 132 -20.43 -1.70 2.57
N GLU A 133 -20.20 -2.94 2.19
CA GLU A 133 -20.32 -4.07 3.08
C GLU A 133 -19.00 -4.25 3.84
N ALA A 134 -19.08 -4.16 5.17
CA ALA A 134 -17.93 -4.39 6.02
C ALA A 134 -17.35 -5.78 5.72
N SER A 135 -16.08 -5.79 5.28
CA SER A 135 -15.37 -7.06 5.13
C SER A 135 -15.29 -7.76 6.50
N PRO A 136 -15.54 -9.07 6.58
CA PRO A 136 -15.32 -9.81 7.83
C PRO A 136 -13.92 -9.63 8.41
N VAL A 137 -12.92 -9.39 7.56
CA VAL A 137 -11.56 -9.07 7.98
C VAL A 137 -11.50 -7.68 8.61
N LEU A 138 -12.22 -6.69 8.05
CA LEU A 138 -12.30 -5.34 8.63
C LEU A 138 -12.99 -5.36 9.99
N ASP A 139 -14.10 -6.07 10.12
CA ASP A 139 -14.80 -6.21 11.41
C ASP A 139 -13.89 -6.82 12.46
N THR A 140 -13.12 -7.83 12.10
CA THR A 140 -12.14 -8.45 13.00
C THR A 140 -11.05 -7.46 13.39
N LEU A 141 -10.52 -6.67 12.45
CA LEU A 141 -9.49 -5.66 12.72
C LEU A 141 -10.02 -4.52 13.59
N PHE A 142 -11.22 -4.03 13.32
CA PHE A 142 -11.84 -2.98 14.14
C PHE A 142 -12.23 -3.46 15.53
N SER A 143 -12.58 -4.73 15.68
CA SER A 143 -12.81 -5.32 17.01
C SER A 143 -11.53 -5.45 17.85
N LEU A 144 -10.35 -5.31 17.22
CA LEU A 144 -9.06 -5.30 17.89
C LEU A 144 -8.63 -3.90 18.35
N GLU A 145 -9.39 -2.86 18.02
CA GLU A 145 -9.08 -1.46 18.37
C GLU A 145 -9.41 -1.09 19.83
N GLU A 146 -9.92 -1.97 20.63
CA GLU A 146 -9.97 -1.71 22.06
C GLU A 146 -8.54 -1.50 22.59
N PRO A 147 -8.28 -0.37 23.27
CA PRO A 147 -6.98 -0.12 23.88
C PRO A 147 -6.71 -1.23 24.89
N LYS A 148 -5.98 -2.24 24.47
CA LYS A 148 -5.55 -3.32 25.34
C LYS A 148 -4.47 -2.74 26.24
N THR A 149 -4.91 -2.22 27.37
CA THR A 149 -4.01 -1.94 28.48
C THR A 149 -3.32 -3.25 28.83
N GLY A 150 -2.01 -3.28 28.72
CA GLY A 150 -1.16 -4.48 28.77
C GLY A 150 -1.15 -5.25 30.10
N THR A 151 -2.31 -5.41 30.71
CA THR A 151 -2.51 -6.15 31.98
C THR A 151 -3.20 -7.49 31.77
N ASP A 152 -3.52 -7.87 30.54
CA ASP A 152 -4.35 -9.03 30.22
C ASP A 152 -3.58 -10.30 29.86
N GLY A 153 -2.27 -10.32 30.09
CA GLY A 153 -1.45 -11.52 29.90
C GLY A 153 -1.15 -11.89 28.45
N THR A 154 -1.35 -10.98 27.48
CA THR A 154 -0.93 -11.24 26.11
C THR A 154 0.59 -11.28 26.02
N LEU A 155 1.11 -12.34 25.38
CA LEU A 155 2.54 -12.49 25.13
C LEU A 155 3.00 -11.52 24.05
N SER A 156 4.10 -10.86 24.28
CA SER A 156 4.77 -10.04 23.29
C SER A 156 6.25 -10.37 23.24
N TRP A 157 6.83 -10.32 22.04
CA TRP A 157 8.24 -10.51 21.80
C TRP A 157 8.82 -9.30 21.10
N THR A 158 10.03 -8.95 21.44
CA THR A 158 10.83 -8.00 20.70
C THR A 158 12.05 -8.70 20.14
N VAL A 159 12.36 -8.43 18.88
CA VAL A 159 13.55 -8.96 18.22
C VAL A 159 14.38 -7.79 17.71
N ASP A 160 15.61 -7.69 18.16
CA ASP A 160 16.56 -6.70 17.66
C ASP A 160 17.11 -7.17 16.32
N ILE A 161 17.02 -6.33 15.32
CA ILE A 161 17.49 -6.61 13.97
C ILE A 161 18.57 -5.59 13.62
N TYR A 162 19.77 -6.09 13.37
CA TYR A 162 20.90 -5.31 12.90
C TYR A 162 21.12 -5.50 11.40
N ASN A 163 21.18 -4.39 10.66
CA ASN A 163 21.53 -4.40 9.25
C ASN A 163 23.00 -4.02 9.08
N PRO A 164 23.92 -4.97 8.85
CA PRO A 164 25.34 -4.69 8.74
C PRO A 164 25.69 -3.87 7.48
N ALA A 165 24.83 -3.85 6.45
CA ALA A 165 25.07 -3.08 5.24
C ALA A 165 24.83 -1.59 5.44
N THR A 166 23.96 -1.18 6.37
CA THR A 166 23.61 0.21 6.64
C THR A 166 24.05 0.69 8.01
N GLY A 167 24.39 -0.24 8.92
CA GLY A 167 24.67 0.07 10.33
C GLY A 167 23.43 0.46 11.13
N GLU A 168 22.23 0.20 10.61
CA GLU A 168 20.98 0.53 11.27
C GLU A 168 20.52 -0.62 12.19
N ASP A 169 20.08 -0.23 13.39
CA ASP A 169 19.41 -1.11 14.33
C ASP A 169 17.91 -0.77 14.38
N PHE A 170 17.09 -1.79 14.40
CA PHE A 170 15.66 -1.62 14.64
C PHE A 170 15.07 -2.79 15.42
N VAL A 171 13.98 -2.52 16.13
CA VAL A 171 13.30 -3.50 16.97
C VAL A 171 11.99 -3.91 16.31
N LEU A 172 11.83 -5.21 16.10
CA LEU A 172 10.57 -5.80 15.65
C LEU A 172 9.77 -6.25 16.86
N GLY A 173 8.58 -5.71 17.04
CA GLY A 173 7.63 -6.14 18.07
C GLY A 173 6.60 -7.11 17.49
N LEU A 174 6.42 -8.24 18.14
CA LEU A 174 5.38 -9.22 17.85
C LEU A 174 4.48 -9.36 19.07
N LYS A 175 3.16 -9.29 18.86
CA LYS A 175 2.18 -9.48 19.92
C LYS A 175 1.23 -10.62 19.56
N GLU A 176 1.04 -11.55 20.48
CA GLU A 176 0.03 -12.59 20.35
C GLU A 176 -1.35 -11.98 20.50
N ILE A 177 -2.25 -12.33 19.58
CA ILE A 177 -3.66 -11.94 19.64
C ILE A 177 -4.46 -13.22 19.81
N THR A 178 -5.11 -13.36 20.93
CA THR A 178 -5.97 -14.49 21.24
C THR A 178 -7.44 -14.17 20.96
#